data_6bbeb59948bf4f45653eded17842ed41
#
_entry.id   6bbeb59948bf4f45653eded17842ed41
#
_cell.length_a   1.000
_cell.length_b   1.000
_cell.length_c   1.000
_cell.angle_alpha   90.00
_cell.angle_beta   90.00
_cell.angle_gamma   90.00
#
_symmetry.space_group_name_H-M   'P 1'
#
loop_
_entity.id
_entity.type
_entity.pdbx_description
1 polymer ?
#
loop_
_entity_poly.entity_id
_entity_poly.type
_entity_poly.pdbx_seq_one_letter_code
_entity_poly.pdbx_strand_id
1 'polypeptide(L)'
;MVIDTSNSKAVSGTAGSPRAAKMDESKDPESLSSTSSPTQQTTGGPQKVGTYIIERTIGKGNFSFVKLARHTVTNVKVAIKIIDKTKLNEENLKKAQREADILKTLHHPNIIKLYQVMESEKLLCIVTEYLPNGELYEYIAKNGYLNEQVARHKFMEILSAVEHCHLNSVVHRDLKAENMLLDQHMSIKLA
;
A
#
# COMPACT_ATOMS: atom_id res chain seq x y z
N MET A 1 5.16 -1.55 3.86
CA MET A 1 5.89 -1.67 5.14
C MET A 1 7.27 -2.21 4.85
N VAL A 2 8.33 -1.43 5.06
CA VAL A 2 9.72 -1.87 4.88
C VAL A 2 10.32 -2.10 6.26
N ILE A 3 10.55 -3.35 6.63
CA ILE A 3 11.12 -3.68 7.93
C ILE A 3 12.46 -4.37 7.70
N ASP A 4 13.55 -3.66 8.03
CA ASP A 4 14.90 -4.20 8.04
C ASP A 4 15.50 -4.05 9.44
N THR A 5 16.09 -5.11 9.99
CA THR A 5 16.63 -5.17 11.36
C THR A 5 18.16 -5.20 11.42
N SER A 6 18.88 -4.74 10.39
CA SER A 6 20.36 -4.74 10.44
C SER A 6 20.98 -3.42 9.98
N ASN A 7 21.78 -2.89 10.90
CA ASN A 7 23.00 -2.10 10.74
C ASN A 7 22.91 -0.58 10.55
N SER A 8 23.28 0.08 11.64
CA SER A 8 23.71 1.48 11.68
C SER A 8 25.06 1.66 11.00
N LYS A 9 25.16 2.53 10.00
CA LYS A 9 26.38 3.33 9.73
C LYS A 9 25.98 4.67 9.13
N ALA A 10 26.33 5.70 9.87
CA ALA A 10 26.26 7.09 9.46
C ALA A 10 27.30 7.37 8.36
N VAL A 11 26.93 8.13 7.33
CA VAL A 11 27.86 8.92 6.53
C VAL A 11 27.18 10.24 6.18
N SER A 12 27.88 11.30 6.54
CA SER A 12 27.64 12.70 6.27
C SER A 12 27.99 13.09 4.83
N GLY A 13 27.38 14.17 4.32
CA GLY A 13 27.98 14.96 3.23
C GLY A 13 27.00 15.32 2.13
N THR A 14 26.61 16.48 2.16
CA THR A 14 26.83 17.78 1.52
C THR A 14 25.90 18.11 0.37
N ALA A 15 25.38 19.32 0.49
CA ALA A 15 24.47 20.03 -0.38
C ALA A 15 25.04 20.31 -1.79
N GLY A 16 24.13 20.44 -2.76
CA GLY A 16 24.40 21.03 -4.07
C GLY A 16 23.09 21.28 -4.83
N SER A 17 22.59 22.49 -4.72
CA SER A 17 21.55 23.06 -5.58
C SER A 17 22.22 23.99 -6.61
N PRO A 18 21.52 24.66 -7.50
CA PRO A 18 20.75 24.26 -8.67
C PRO A 18 21.22 25.02 -9.94
N ARG A 19 20.59 24.80 -11.08
CA ARG A 19 20.45 25.90 -12.07
C ARG A 19 19.33 25.63 -13.10
N ALA A 20 18.47 26.62 -13.21
CA ALA A 20 17.43 26.78 -14.23
C ALA A 20 18.03 27.16 -15.59
N ALA A 21 17.41 26.73 -16.68
CA ALA A 21 17.40 27.39 -18.02
C ALA A 21 16.25 26.80 -18.82
N LYS A 22 15.26 27.58 -19.06
CA LYS A 22 14.83 28.41 -20.22
C LYS A 22 14.16 27.60 -21.34
N MET A 23 12.95 28.08 -21.56
CA MET A 23 11.98 27.90 -22.66
C MET A 23 12.61 27.91 -24.05
N ASP A 24 12.03 27.10 -24.97
CA ASP A 24 11.75 27.59 -26.32
C ASP A 24 10.46 26.97 -26.88
N GLU A 25 9.77 27.77 -27.66
CA GLU A 25 8.41 27.62 -28.17
C GLU A 25 8.38 26.92 -29.55
N SER A 26 7.17 26.42 -29.84
CA SER A 26 6.49 26.39 -31.13
C SER A 26 6.55 25.12 -32.00
N LYS A 27 5.40 24.49 -32.18
CA LYS A 27 4.56 24.38 -33.39
C LYS A 27 3.62 23.16 -33.33
N ASP A 28 2.34 23.44 -33.37
CA ASP A 28 1.26 22.57 -33.91
C ASP A 28 1.19 22.71 -35.44
N PRO A 29 0.32 21.99 -36.18
CA PRO A 29 -0.47 20.77 -35.92
C PRO A 29 -0.41 19.76 -37.12
N GLU A 30 -0.99 18.57 -36.95
CA GLU A 30 -1.94 17.92 -37.89
C GLU A 30 -2.22 16.45 -37.53
N SER A 31 -3.40 16.21 -37.21
CA SER A 31 -4.52 15.37 -37.72
C SER A 31 -4.24 13.90 -38.10
N LEU A 32 -5.23 13.07 -37.70
CA LEU A 32 -5.71 11.79 -38.27
C LEU A 32 -4.97 10.53 -37.84
N SER A 33 -5.55 9.66 -37.04
CA SER A 33 -6.54 8.66 -37.44
C SER A 33 -6.84 7.72 -36.28
N SER A 34 -8.11 7.51 -36.09
CA SER A 34 -8.72 6.49 -35.24
C SER A 34 -8.28 5.08 -35.68
N THR A 35 -7.66 4.32 -34.78
CA THR A 35 -7.70 2.85 -34.85
C THR A 35 -8.07 2.33 -33.48
N SER A 36 -9.34 1.98 -33.38
CA SER A 36 -9.93 1.22 -32.30
C SER A 36 -9.26 -0.15 -32.24
N SER A 37 -8.44 -0.38 -31.23
CA SER A 37 -8.00 -1.73 -30.88
C SER A 37 -9.12 -2.47 -30.18
N PRO A 38 -9.41 -3.74 -30.51
CA PRO A 38 -10.55 -4.45 -29.97
C PRO A 38 -10.29 -4.77 -28.50
N THR A 39 -11.22 -4.32 -27.66
CA THR A 39 -11.38 -4.77 -26.28
C THR A 39 -11.59 -6.29 -26.32
N GLN A 40 -10.57 -7.07 -26.00
CA GLN A 40 -10.73 -8.48 -25.73
C GLN A 40 -11.59 -8.63 -24.47
N GLN A 41 -12.87 -8.87 -24.68
CA GLN A 41 -13.79 -9.40 -23.67
C GLN A 41 -13.32 -10.82 -23.35
N THR A 42 -12.52 -10.97 -22.28
CA THR A 42 -12.30 -12.27 -21.70
C THR A 42 -13.59 -12.71 -21.03
N THR A 43 -14.30 -13.63 -21.66
CA THR A 43 -15.41 -14.41 -21.09
C THR A 43 -14.84 -15.40 -20.06
N GLY A 44 -14.37 -14.88 -18.94
CA GLY A 44 -13.95 -15.65 -17.78
C GLY A 44 -14.85 -15.26 -16.61
N GLY A 45 -15.40 -16.27 -15.89
CA GLY A 45 -16.12 -16.03 -14.65
C GLY A 45 -15.31 -15.20 -13.64
N PRO A 46 -15.91 -14.76 -12.54
CA PRO A 46 -15.25 -13.88 -11.59
C PRO A 46 -13.92 -14.47 -11.11
N GLN A 47 -12.83 -13.70 -11.26
CA GLN A 47 -11.49 -14.14 -10.86
C GLN A 47 -11.49 -14.40 -9.35
N LYS A 48 -11.07 -15.59 -8.93
CA LYS A 48 -11.00 -16.01 -7.52
C LYS A 48 -9.57 -16.22 -7.06
N VAL A 49 -9.32 -15.89 -5.79
CA VAL A 49 -8.09 -16.23 -5.07
C VAL A 49 -8.52 -16.89 -3.76
N GLY A 50 -8.34 -18.20 -3.66
CA GLY A 50 -8.87 -18.99 -2.55
C GLY A 50 -10.40 -18.80 -2.41
N THR A 51 -10.84 -18.39 -1.23
CA THR A 51 -12.25 -18.09 -0.90
C THR A 51 -12.68 -16.65 -1.21
N TYR A 52 -11.89 -15.89 -1.96
CA TYR A 52 -12.15 -14.50 -2.28
C TYR A 52 -12.46 -14.27 -3.75
N ILE A 53 -13.50 -13.50 -4.04
CA ILE A 53 -13.84 -13.03 -5.38
C ILE A 53 -13.18 -11.65 -5.57
N ILE A 54 -12.34 -11.52 -6.59
CA ILE A 54 -11.69 -10.26 -6.93
C ILE A 54 -12.71 -9.33 -7.59
N GLU A 55 -12.80 -8.09 -7.10
CA GLU A 55 -13.67 -7.05 -7.66
C GLU A 55 -12.89 -6.12 -8.61
N ARG A 56 -11.80 -5.52 -8.13
CA ARG A 56 -10.99 -4.57 -8.92
C ARG A 56 -9.60 -4.40 -8.33
N THR A 57 -8.71 -3.81 -9.12
CA THR A 57 -7.39 -3.36 -8.62
C THR A 57 -7.57 -2.02 -7.88
N ILE A 58 -6.95 -1.90 -6.71
CA ILE A 58 -6.94 -0.69 -5.88
C ILE A 58 -5.53 -0.13 -5.66
N GLY A 59 -4.50 -0.89 -5.98
CA GLY A 59 -3.11 -0.46 -5.91
C GLY A 59 -2.22 -1.27 -6.85
N LYS A 60 -1.11 -0.69 -7.30
CA LYS A 60 -0.12 -1.32 -8.15
C LYS A 60 1.28 -0.96 -7.65
N GLY A 61 2.07 -1.96 -7.31
CA GLY A 61 3.51 -1.84 -7.02
C GLY A 61 4.36 -2.46 -8.13
N ASN A 62 5.67 -2.39 -7.98
CA ASN A 62 6.62 -2.90 -9.00
C ASN A 62 6.42 -4.38 -9.32
N PHE A 63 6.22 -5.22 -8.31
CA PHE A 63 6.06 -6.68 -8.44
C PHE A 63 4.80 -7.19 -7.74
N SER A 64 3.87 -6.29 -7.42
CA SER A 64 2.66 -6.62 -6.68
C SER A 64 1.45 -5.82 -7.16
N PHE A 65 0.26 -6.38 -6.92
CA PHE A 65 -1.01 -5.69 -7.11
C PHE A 65 -1.82 -5.80 -5.83
N VAL A 66 -2.49 -4.72 -5.47
CA VAL A 66 -3.48 -4.75 -4.40
C VAL A 66 -4.87 -4.82 -5.03
N LYS A 67 -5.61 -5.85 -4.70
CA LYS A 67 -6.95 -6.10 -5.20
C LYS A 67 -7.97 -5.92 -4.10
N LEU A 68 -9.06 -5.19 -4.39
CA LEU A 68 -10.28 -5.28 -3.60
C LEU A 68 -10.94 -6.62 -3.91
N ALA A 69 -11.29 -7.35 -2.88
CA ALA A 69 -11.96 -8.62 -3.00
C ALA A 69 -13.04 -8.79 -1.93
N ARG A 70 -13.89 -9.79 -2.11
CA ARG A 70 -14.98 -10.13 -1.19
C ARG A 70 -14.89 -11.60 -0.81
N HIS A 71 -14.95 -11.87 0.48
CA HIS A 71 -14.99 -13.25 0.98
C HIS A 71 -16.32 -13.93 0.62
N THR A 72 -16.28 -15.10 0.01
CA THR A 72 -17.45 -15.76 -0.58
C THR A 72 -18.54 -16.13 0.42
N VAL A 73 -18.19 -16.42 1.67
CA VAL A 73 -19.13 -16.84 2.71
C VAL A 73 -19.59 -15.66 3.57
N THR A 74 -18.63 -14.88 4.10
CA THR A 74 -18.95 -13.77 5.05
C THR A 74 -19.33 -12.47 4.34
N ASN A 75 -19.12 -12.38 3.04
CA ASN A 75 -19.36 -11.20 2.21
C ASN A 75 -18.53 -9.94 2.64
N VAL A 76 -17.54 -10.14 3.49
CA VAL A 76 -16.65 -9.06 3.98
C VAL A 76 -15.71 -8.64 2.86
N LYS A 77 -15.54 -7.31 2.68
CA LYS A 77 -14.56 -6.74 1.78
C LYS A 77 -13.16 -6.80 2.40
N VAL A 78 -12.19 -7.18 1.60
CA VAL A 78 -10.78 -7.29 1.99
C VAL A 78 -9.88 -6.66 0.93
N ALA A 79 -8.67 -6.28 1.31
CA ALA A 79 -7.60 -5.96 0.39
C ALA A 79 -6.65 -7.16 0.29
N ILE A 80 -6.30 -7.56 -0.93
CA ILE A 80 -5.37 -8.67 -1.16
C ILE A 80 -4.16 -8.13 -1.91
N LYS A 81 -3.01 -8.08 -1.24
CA LYS A 81 -1.70 -7.78 -1.86
C LYS A 81 -1.18 -9.08 -2.48
N ILE A 82 -1.18 -9.14 -3.80
CA ILE A 82 -0.73 -10.29 -4.59
C ILE A 82 0.67 -9.98 -5.09
N ILE A 83 1.64 -10.75 -4.65
CA ILE A 83 3.06 -10.62 -4.97
C ILE A 83 3.47 -11.78 -5.87
N ASP A 84 4.04 -11.46 -7.04
CA ASP A 84 4.57 -12.44 -7.98
C ASP A 84 6.00 -12.81 -7.57
N LYS A 85 6.15 -13.99 -6.96
CA LYS A 85 7.44 -14.50 -6.47
C LYS A 85 8.45 -14.73 -7.59
N THR A 86 7.99 -14.99 -8.80
CA THR A 86 8.86 -15.27 -9.96
C THR A 86 9.60 -14.02 -10.45
N LYS A 87 9.12 -12.84 -10.06
CA LYS A 87 9.72 -11.54 -10.42
C LYS A 87 10.59 -10.95 -9.31
N LEU A 88 10.65 -11.63 -8.17
CA LEU A 88 11.45 -11.20 -7.01
C LEU A 88 12.77 -11.97 -6.96
N ASN A 89 13.83 -11.27 -6.56
CA ASN A 89 15.03 -11.93 -6.10
C ASN A 89 14.80 -12.49 -4.67
N GLU A 90 15.69 -13.38 -4.23
CA GLU A 90 15.57 -14.02 -2.90
C GLU A 90 15.49 -13.02 -1.74
N GLU A 91 16.23 -11.91 -1.82
CA GLU A 91 16.23 -10.88 -0.79
C GLU A 91 14.86 -10.20 -0.65
N ASN A 92 14.26 -9.81 -1.77
CA ASN A 92 12.94 -9.18 -1.77
C ASN A 92 11.82 -10.16 -1.39
N LEU A 93 11.98 -11.44 -1.74
CA LEU A 93 11.06 -12.49 -1.30
C LEU A 93 11.11 -12.66 0.21
N LYS A 94 12.30 -12.75 0.81
CA LYS A 94 12.48 -12.81 2.27
C LYS A 94 11.91 -11.59 2.97
N LYS A 95 12.06 -10.38 2.38
CA LYS A 95 11.45 -9.14 2.91
C LYS A 95 9.92 -9.22 2.91
N ALA A 96 9.32 -9.70 1.82
CA ALA A 96 7.86 -9.83 1.73
C ALA A 96 7.28 -10.87 2.71
N GLN A 97 7.97 -12.00 2.88
CA GLN A 97 7.60 -13.02 3.87
C GLN A 97 7.70 -12.48 5.29
N ARG A 98 8.81 -11.78 5.60
CA ARG A 98 8.99 -11.16 6.91
C ARG A 98 7.95 -10.09 7.21
N GLU A 99 7.56 -9.27 6.23
CA GLU A 99 6.45 -8.32 6.36
C GLU A 99 5.16 -9.03 6.78
N ALA A 100 4.83 -10.14 6.11
CA ALA A 100 3.65 -10.93 6.44
C ALA A 100 3.74 -11.54 7.85
N ASP A 101 4.91 -12.05 8.26
CA ASP A 101 5.10 -12.66 9.57
C ASP A 101 5.00 -11.64 10.70
N ILE A 102 5.52 -10.43 10.51
CA ILE A 102 5.38 -9.35 11.47
C ILE A 102 3.91 -8.94 11.63
N LEU A 103 3.18 -8.78 10.51
CA LEU A 103 1.76 -8.45 10.57
C LEU A 103 0.93 -9.50 11.31
N LYS A 104 1.37 -10.78 11.36
CA LYS A 104 0.72 -11.83 12.16
C LYS A 104 0.82 -11.58 13.67
N THR A 105 1.88 -10.90 14.11
CA THR A 105 2.13 -10.65 15.54
C THR A 105 1.53 -9.36 16.05
N LEU A 106 1.22 -8.41 15.16
CA LEU A 106 0.72 -7.08 15.53
C LEU A 106 -0.80 -7.06 15.55
N HIS A 107 -1.39 -6.82 16.74
CA HIS A 107 -2.82 -6.74 16.93
C HIS A 107 -3.16 -5.44 17.68
N HIS A 108 -3.56 -4.41 16.92
CA HIS A 108 -3.83 -3.09 17.48
C HIS A 108 -4.92 -2.36 16.65
N PRO A 109 -5.81 -1.57 17.25
CA PRO A 109 -6.87 -0.87 16.54
C PRO A 109 -6.35 0.10 15.45
N ASN A 110 -5.16 0.66 15.62
CA ASN A 110 -4.55 1.59 14.67
C ASN A 110 -3.43 0.98 13.82
N ILE A 111 -3.37 -0.35 13.71
CA ILE A 111 -2.51 -1.08 12.76
C ILE A 111 -3.41 -1.89 11.83
N ILE A 112 -3.03 -1.97 10.56
CA ILE A 112 -3.80 -2.73 9.57
C ILE A 112 -3.94 -4.19 9.98
N LYS A 113 -5.17 -4.70 10.01
CA LYS A 113 -5.46 -6.06 10.44
C LYS A 113 -5.15 -7.05 9.34
N LEU A 114 -4.27 -8.00 9.61
CA LEU A 114 -4.05 -9.17 8.76
C LEU A 114 -5.15 -10.22 9.03
N TYR A 115 -5.74 -10.75 7.97
CA TYR A 115 -6.70 -11.85 8.07
C TYR A 115 -6.07 -13.19 7.71
N GLN A 116 -5.31 -13.24 6.60
CA GLN A 116 -4.76 -14.48 6.09
C GLN A 116 -3.54 -14.22 5.22
N VAL A 117 -2.60 -15.16 5.22
CA VAL A 117 -1.53 -15.26 4.22
C VAL A 117 -1.75 -16.55 3.45
N MET A 118 -1.77 -16.47 2.13
CA MET A 118 -1.86 -17.63 1.24
C MET A 118 -0.61 -17.64 0.36
N GLU A 119 0.02 -18.79 0.24
CA GLU A 119 1.24 -18.95 -0.53
C GLU A 119 1.13 -20.13 -1.50
N SER A 120 1.64 -19.95 -2.72
CA SER A 120 1.84 -20.97 -3.72
C SER A 120 3.27 -20.91 -4.25
N GLU A 121 3.66 -21.78 -5.18
CA GLU A 121 4.98 -21.70 -5.81
C GLU A 121 5.27 -20.34 -6.43
N LYS A 122 4.27 -19.70 -7.05
CA LYS A 122 4.43 -18.47 -7.84
C LYS A 122 3.95 -17.22 -7.15
N LEU A 123 3.02 -17.32 -6.21
CA LEU A 123 2.33 -16.18 -5.61
C LEU A 123 2.41 -16.21 -4.09
N LEU A 124 2.62 -15.04 -3.50
CA LEU A 124 2.36 -14.74 -2.09
C LEU A 124 1.22 -13.75 -2.01
N CYS A 125 0.13 -14.11 -1.33
CA CYS A 125 -1.06 -13.29 -1.16
C CYS A 125 -1.25 -12.93 0.32
N ILE A 126 -1.24 -11.64 0.63
CA ILE A 126 -1.45 -11.10 1.98
C ILE A 126 -2.84 -10.47 2.00
N VAL A 127 -3.75 -11.03 2.80
CA VAL A 127 -5.15 -10.60 2.92
C VAL A 127 -5.30 -9.77 4.17
N THR A 128 -5.71 -8.51 4.01
CA THR A 128 -5.90 -7.54 5.10
C THR A 128 -7.32 -6.98 5.09
N GLU A 129 -7.68 -6.26 6.14
CA GLU A 129 -8.87 -5.41 6.13
C GLU A 129 -8.83 -4.43 4.94
N TYR A 130 -10.01 -4.13 4.38
CA TYR A 130 -10.14 -3.10 3.36
C TYR A 130 -10.46 -1.75 4.01
N LEU A 131 -9.67 -0.74 3.70
CA LEU A 131 -9.77 0.61 4.24
C LEU A 131 -10.32 1.55 3.16
N PRO A 132 -11.62 1.90 3.22
CA PRO A 132 -12.33 2.52 2.11
C PRO A 132 -11.94 3.98 1.85
N ASN A 133 -11.39 4.67 2.85
CA ASN A 133 -11.07 6.09 2.75
C ASN A 133 -9.62 6.36 2.29
N GLY A 134 -8.86 5.30 1.92
CA GLY A 134 -7.55 5.40 1.29
C GLY A 134 -6.47 5.98 2.19
N GLU A 135 -5.50 6.66 1.60
CA GLU A 135 -4.34 7.20 2.27
C GLU A 135 -4.62 8.55 2.94
N LEU A 136 -4.04 8.78 4.10
CA LEU A 136 -4.08 10.09 4.78
C LEU A 136 -3.48 11.18 3.89
N TYR A 137 -2.43 10.85 3.12
CA TYR A 137 -1.81 11.77 2.16
C TYR A 137 -2.83 12.27 1.12
N GLU A 138 -3.55 11.36 0.46
CA GLU A 138 -4.57 11.72 -0.53
C GLU A 138 -5.72 12.51 0.10
N TYR A 139 -6.11 12.15 1.32
CA TYR A 139 -7.14 12.89 2.05
C TYR A 139 -6.72 14.34 2.31
N ILE A 140 -5.48 14.58 2.77
CA ILE A 140 -4.95 15.93 3.02
C ILE A 140 -4.78 16.69 1.70
N ALA A 141 -4.25 16.05 0.65
CA ALA A 141 -4.06 16.68 -0.66
C ALA A 141 -5.39 17.16 -1.27
N LYS A 142 -6.47 16.41 -1.05
CA LYS A 142 -7.81 16.75 -1.55
C LYS A 142 -8.54 17.81 -0.73
N ASN A 143 -8.38 17.77 0.61
CA ASN A 143 -9.17 18.60 1.52
C ASN A 143 -8.38 19.80 2.09
N GLY A 144 -7.09 19.92 1.75
CA GLY A 144 -6.19 20.95 2.24
C GLY A 144 -5.47 20.52 3.52
N TYR A 145 -5.83 21.09 4.66
CA TYR A 145 -5.20 20.79 5.94
C TYR A 145 -6.19 20.18 6.93
N LEU A 146 -5.68 19.49 7.91
CA LEU A 146 -6.45 19.07 9.09
C LEU A 146 -6.49 20.21 10.10
N ASN A 147 -7.67 20.49 10.67
CA ASN A 147 -7.69 21.38 11.84
C ASN A 147 -6.91 20.74 13.00
N GLU A 148 -6.43 21.59 13.92
CA GLU A 148 -5.54 21.14 15.00
C GLU A 148 -6.13 20.04 15.87
N GLN A 149 -7.41 20.13 16.19
CA GLN A 149 -8.08 19.11 17.01
C GLN A 149 -8.12 17.74 16.34
N VAL A 150 -8.46 17.69 15.04
CA VAL A 150 -8.44 16.47 14.25
C VAL A 150 -7.02 15.94 14.08
N ALA A 151 -6.07 16.83 13.77
CA ALA A 151 -4.66 16.47 13.63
C ALA A 151 -4.09 15.86 14.92
N ARG A 152 -4.39 16.45 16.08
CA ARG A 152 -4.03 15.93 17.40
C ARG A 152 -4.57 14.52 17.63
N HIS A 153 -5.85 14.30 17.32
CA HIS A 153 -6.47 12.98 17.48
C HIS A 153 -5.78 11.93 16.58
N LYS A 154 -5.57 12.27 15.29
CA LYS A 154 -4.84 11.39 14.36
C LYS A 154 -3.41 11.10 14.82
N PHE A 155 -2.73 12.10 15.35
CA PHE A 155 -1.37 11.95 15.86
C PHE A 155 -1.33 10.98 17.07
N MET A 156 -2.31 11.05 17.97
CA MET A 156 -2.42 10.09 19.09
C MET A 156 -2.68 8.67 18.60
N GLU A 157 -3.51 8.47 17.57
CA GLU A 157 -3.72 7.17 16.94
C GLU A 157 -2.42 6.59 16.37
N ILE A 158 -1.61 7.44 15.71
CA ILE A 158 -0.30 7.06 15.16
C ILE A 158 0.68 6.69 16.28
N LEU A 159 0.78 7.52 17.32
CA LEU A 159 1.66 7.24 18.46
C LEU A 159 1.32 5.90 19.12
N SER A 160 0.04 5.62 19.32
CA SER A 160 -0.44 4.36 19.90
C SER A 160 -0.06 3.15 19.04
N ALA A 161 -0.17 3.27 17.72
CA ALA A 161 0.26 2.23 16.78
C ALA A 161 1.78 2.01 16.82
N VAL A 162 2.57 3.09 16.84
CA VAL A 162 4.04 3.02 16.89
C VAL A 162 4.51 2.45 18.23
N GLU A 163 3.93 2.87 19.34
CA GLU A 163 4.21 2.32 20.67
C GLU A 163 3.97 0.80 20.68
N HIS A 164 2.83 0.35 20.15
CA HIS A 164 2.53 -1.08 20.05
C HIS A 164 3.57 -1.83 19.21
N CYS A 165 4.02 -1.26 18.09
CA CYS A 165 5.12 -1.84 17.31
C CYS A 165 6.39 -1.98 18.15
N HIS A 166 6.81 -0.93 18.85
CA HIS A 166 8.03 -0.91 19.65
C HIS A 166 7.96 -1.91 20.81
N LEU A 167 6.83 -2.02 21.51
CA LEU A 167 6.60 -3.01 22.56
C LEU A 167 6.71 -4.45 22.05
N ASN A 168 6.43 -4.68 20.77
CA ASN A 168 6.61 -5.97 20.10
C ASN A 168 7.97 -6.09 19.37
N SER A 169 8.94 -5.23 19.68
CA SER A 169 10.28 -5.21 19.07
C SER A 169 10.26 -5.02 17.54
N VAL A 170 9.26 -4.33 17.03
CA VAL A 170 9.10 -3.98 15.61
C VAL A 170 9.31 -2.49 15.42
N VAL A 171 10.13 -2.13 14.43
CA VAL A 171 10.34 -0.73 14.00
C VAL A 171 9.84 -0.55 12.59
N HIS A 172 8.99 0.45 12.35
CA HIS A 172 8.33 0.67 11.05
C HIS A 172 9.30 1.18 9.97
N ARG A 173 10.16 2.15 10.29
CA ARG A 173 11.24 2.74 9.45
C ARG A 173 10.79 3.52 8.20
N ASP A 174 9.50 3.57 7.89
CA ASP A 174 8.96 4.34 6.75
C ASP A 174 7.63 5.02 7.13
N LEU A 175 7.65 5.73 8.28
CA LEU A 175 6.48 6.49 8.74
C LEU A 175 6.28 7.71 7.85
N LYS A 176 5.17 7.72 7.12
CA LYS A 176 4.75 8.81 6.23
C LYS A 176 3.24 8.73 5.99
N ALA A 177 2.63 9.82 5.53
CA ALA A 177 1.17 9.91 5.36
C ALA A 177 0.61 8.90 4.34
N GLU A 178 1.42 8.43 3.39
CA GLU A 178 1.08 7.39 2.41
C GLU A 178 0.92 6.00 3.04
N ASN A 179 1.63 5.73 4.15
CA ASN A 179 1.54 4.48 4.90
C ASN A 179 0.52 4.55 6.05
N MET A 180 -0.23 5.63 6.13
CA MET A 180 -1.33 5.84 7.08
C MET A 180 -2.64 5.80 6.33
N LEU A 181 -3.38 4.70 6.48
CA LEU A 181 -4.65 4.50 5.82
C LEU A 181 -5.80 4.91 6.73
N LEU A 182 -6.95 5.20 6.15
CA LEU A 182 -8.16 5.63 6.85
C LEU A 182 -9.27 4.58 6.72
N ASP A 183 -9.76 4.13 7.85
CA ASP A 183 -10.89 3.21 7.91
C ASP A 183 -12.24 3.91 7.65
N GLN A 184 -13.35 3.17 7.71
CA GLN A 184 -14.68 3.71 7.51
C GLN A 184 -15.10 4.78 8.52
N HIS A 185 -14.46 4.84 9.68
CA HIS A 185 -14.69 5.83 10.74
C HIS A 185 -13.68 6.97 10.69
N MET A 186 -12.86 7.03 9.66
CA MET A 186 -11.74 7.98 9.52
C MET A 186 -10.64 7.76 10.56
N SER A 187 -10.55 6.60 11.23
CA SER A 187 -9.46 6.27 12.15
C SER A 187 -8.21 5.83 11.38
N ILE A 188 -7.04 6.17 11.91
CA ILE A 188 -5.75 5.78 11.33
C ILE A 188 -5.53 4.27 11.47
N LYS A 189 -5.04 3.68 10.40
CA LYS A 189 -4.49 2.33 10.32
C LYS A 189 -3.10 2.40 9.73
N LEU A 190 -2.08 2.18 10.53
CA LEU A 190 -0.68 2.09 10.08
C LEU A 190 -0.50 0.82 9.26
N ALA A 191 0.11 0.96 8.04
CA ALA A 191 0.25 -0.12 7.06
C ALA A 191 1.70 -0.30 6.59
#